data_404071472c39a5bbeda072ac76985e65
#
_entry.id   404071472c39a5bbeda072ac76985e65
#
_cell.length_a   1.000
_cell.length_b   1.000
_cell.length_c   1.000
_cell.angle_alpha   90.00
_cell.angle_beta   90.00
_cell.angle_gamma   90.00
#
_symmetry.space_group_name_H-M   'P 1'
#
loop_
_entity.id
_entity.type
_entity.pdbx_description
1 polymer ?
#
loop_
_entity_poly.entity_id
_entity_poly.type
_entity_poly.pdbx_seq_one_letter_code
_entity_poly.pdbx_strand_id
1 'polypeptide(L)'
;MQAAGLCHSDVGILEDEGWMGLMKEMPVVPGHETAGIISEVGEGVTDWKAGDKVAVWPMIGPFGYGVNGGWEAKAEVDSEQLIPMPEGISFEQAAAATDAGMTSAGAVFGKGQVKAGMKVGIIGFGGLGQIGARLAHLEGAEVYVAEIKEEVWDQAKAGGAVKVAKSITEFKDDELDVIIDFAGFGSTTNEAVQTVKFQGRVVLVGMGELEANIDTNALILGQVELVGSNGGSKENIASVMKWIASGELEPTLSVIDFEEIAEGVDRLKRGEATGRLVAKVAD
;
A
#
# COMPACT_ATOMS: atom_id res chain seq x y z
N MET A 1 21.15 1.55 3.48
CA MET A 1 19.72 1.40 3.77
C MET A 1 19.55 0.93 5.21
N GLN A 2 18.43 1.22 5.87
CA GLN A 2 18.15 0.79 7.25
C GLN A 2 16.98 -0.19 7.29
N ALA A 3 15.96 0.05 6.48
CA ALA A 3 14.80 -0.83 6.37
C ALA A 3 14.28 -0.89 4.93
N ALA A 4 13.79 -2.05 4.52
CA ALA A 4 13.17 -2.28 3.22
C ALA A 4 11.93 -3.18 3.37
N GLY A 5 10.80 -2.71 2.86
CA GLY A 5 9.55 -3.48 2.84
C GLY A 5 9.52 -4.55 1.76
N LEU A 6 8.59 -5.50 1.92
CA LEU A 6 8.29 -6.56 0.98
C LEU A 6 6.82 -6.49 0.57
N CYS A 7 6.55 -6.49 -0.73
CA CYS A 7 5.24 -6.35 -1.33
C CYS A 7 4.83 -7.59 -2.14
N HIS A 8 3.54 -7.82 -2.35
CA HIS A 8 3.07 -8.86 -3.29
C HIS A 8 3.52 -8.61 -4.74
N SER A 9 3.80 -7.36 -5.12
CA SER A 9 4.39 -7.05 -6.41
C SER A 9 5.80 -7.63 -6.59
N ASP A 10 6.56 -7.80 -5.49
CA ASP A 10 7.87 -8.49 -5.54
C ASP A 10 7.69 -9.98 -5.86
N VAL A 11 6.62 -10.62 -5.37
CA VAL A 11 6.23 -11.99 -5.77
C VAL A 11 5.85 -12.02 -7.25
N GLY A 12 5.02 -11.08 -7.71
CA GLY A 12 4.60 -10.98 -9.10
C GLY A 12 5.80 -10.86 -10.06
N ILE A 13 6.75 -9.98 -9.75
CA ILE A 13 7.95 -9.79 -10.58
C ILE A 13 8.82 -11.05 -10.68
N LEU A 14 8.87 -11.86 -9.65
CA LEU A 14 9.68 -13.09 -9.64
C LEU A 14 9.01 -14.26 -10.34
N GLU A 15 7.69 -14.25 -10.51
CA GLU A 15 6.93 -15.44 -10.93
C GLU A 15 6.03 -15.26 -12.15
N ASP A 16 5.66 -14.03 -12.50
CA ASP A 16 4.69 -13.73 -13.55
C ASP A 16 5.33 -12.95 -14.71
N GLU A 17 5.26 -13.50 -15.93
CA GLU A 17 5.83 -12.86 -17.14
C GLU A 17 5.20 -11.48 -17.41
N GLY A 18 3.92 -11.27 -17.06
CA GLY A 18 3.25 -9.97 -17.20
C GLY A 18 3.86 -8.92 -16.30
N TRP A 19 4.23 -9.30 -15.06
CA TRP A 19 4.94 -8.43 -14.13
C TRP A 19 6.40 -8.24 -14.52
N MET A 20 7.08 -9.27 -15.00
CA MET A 20 8.48 -9.19 -15.46
C MET A 20 8.66 -8.16 -16.58
N GLY A 21 7.62 -7.96 -17.40
CA GLY A 21 7.63 -6.93 -18.46
C GLY A 21 7.71 -5.49 -17.94
N LEU A 22 7.49 -5.26 -16.64
CA LEU A 22 7.69 -3.95 -16.00
C LEU A 22 9.16 -3.66 -15.69
N MET A 23 10.01 -4.69 -15.67
CA MET A 23 11.44 -4.55 -15.41
C MET A 23 12.15 -4.17 -16.72
N LYS A 24 12.82 -3.03 -16.72
CA LYS A 24 13.49 -2.50 -17.92
C LYS A 24 14.84 -3.13 -18.17
N GLU A 25 15.54 -3.52 -17.12
CA GLU A 25 16.89 -4.08 -17.16
C GLU A 25 17.05 -5.22 -16.16
N MET A 26 17.91 -6.19 -16.48
CA MET A 26 18.24 -7.32 -15.62
C MET A 26 19.76 -7.56 -15.66
N PRO A 27 20.43 -7.85 -14.55
CA PRO A 27 19.87 -7.99 -13.19
C PRO A 27 19.59 -6.65 -12.51
N VAL A 28 18.60 -6.61 -11.62
CA VAL A 28 18.29 -5.47 -10.76
C VAL A 28 18.10 -5.97 -9.32
N VAL A 29 18.48 -5.18 -8.34
CA VAL A 29 18.19 -5.44 -6.93
C VAL A 29 16.78 -4.94 -6.65
N PRO A 30 15.83 -5.79 -6.19
CA PRO A 30 14.48 -5.36 -5.84
C PRO A 30 14.41 -4.50 -4.58
N GLY A 31 13.19 -4.21 -4.11
CA GLY A 31 12.91 -3.47 -2.88
C GLY A 31 12.60 -2.01 -3.15
N HIS A 32 11.33 -1.74 -3.41
CA HIS A 32 10.83 -0.39 -3.71
C HIS A 32 10.29 0.35 -2.48
N GLU A 33 10.23 -0.30 -1.31
CA GLU A 33 9.81 0.29 -0.03
C GLU A 33 11.01 0.53 0.86
N THR A 34 11.48 1.75 0.99
CA THR A 34 12.80 1.93 1.57
C THR A 34 12.93 3.18 2.42
N ALA A 35 13.62 3.04 3.55
CA ALA A 35 14.09 4.14 4.38
C ALA A 35 15.54 3.92 4.81
N GLY A 36 16.26 5.01 5.03
CA GLY A 36 17.67 4.91 5.38
C GLY A 36 18.29 6.24 5.80
N ILE A 37 19.63 6.21 5.82
CA ILE A 37 20.47 7.35 6.17
C ILE A 37 21.34 7.68 4.98
N ILE A 38 21.40 8.94 4.62
CA ILE A 38 22.30 9.43 3.56
C ILE A 38 23.76 9.23 4.02
N SER A 39 24.52 8.43 3.31
CA SER A 39 25.95 8.24 3.59
C SER A 39 26.82 9.25 2.87
N GLU A 40 26.45 9.60 1.63
CA GLU A 40 27.17 10.52 0.76
C GLU A 40 26.17 11.28 -0.12
N VAL A 41 26.51 12.48 -0.57
CA VAL A 41 25.74 13.27 -1.54
C VAL A 41 26.55 13.50 -2.80
N GLY A 42 25.88 13.47 -3.94
CA GLY A 42 26.48 13.76 -5.24
C GLY A 42 26.85 15.24 -5.41
N GLU A 43 27.68 15.50 -6.42
CA GLU A 43 28.05 16.88 -6.79
C GLU A 43 26.81 17.70 -7.17
N GLY A 44 26.69 18.90 -6.59
CA GLY A 44 25.57 19.82 -6.85
C GLY A 44 24.33 19.59 -5.98
N VAL A 45 24.28 18.54 -5.18
CA VAL A 45 23.18 18.32 -4.22
C VAL A 45 23.39 19.24 -3.01
N THR A 46 22.49 20.18 -2.79
CA THR A 46 22.57 21.19 -1.72
C THR A 46 21.55 21.03 -0.63
N ASP A 47 20.44 20.34 -0.91
CA ASP A 47 19.29 20.22 -0.01
C ASP A 47 19.43 19.09 1.01
N TRP A 48 20.42 18.22 0.80
CA TRP A 48 20.68 17.05 1.61
C TRP A 48 22.13 16.98 2.08
N LYS A 49 22.37 16.26 3.18
CA LYS A 49 23.71 15.99 3.70
C LYS A 49 23.82 14.59 4.28
N ALA A 50 25.04 14.08 4.40
CA ALA A 50 25.32 12.84 5.12
C ALA A 50 24.76 12.90 6.56
N GLY A 51 24.13 11.83 6.99
CA GLY A 51 23.46 11.69 8.27
C GLY A 51 21.95 12.03 8.27
N ASP A 52 21.41 12.62 7.21
CA ASP A 52 19.97 12.88 7.10
C ASP A 52 19.22 11.54 6.99
N LYS A 53 18.13 11.42 7.77
CA LYS A 53 17.22 10.27 7.73
C LYS A 53 16.12 10.51 6.70
N VAL A 54 15.97 9.58 5.78
CA VAL A 54 15.10 9.74 4.62
C VAL A 54 14.28 8.48 4.32
N ALA A 55 13.11 8.69 3.75
CA ALA A 55 12.32 7.70 3.04
C ALA A 55 12.44 7.94 1.53
N VAL A 56 12.30 6.90 0.71
CA VAL A 56 12.45 6.98 -0.74
C VAL A 56 11.10 6.89 -1.44
N TRP A 57 10.78 7.86 -2.28
CA TRP A 57 9.61 7.80 -3.17
C TRP A 57 9.96 6.99 -4.43
N PRO A 58 9.36 5.82 -4.66
CA PRO A 58 9.83 4.87 -5.68
C PRO A 58 9.37 5.18 -7.11
N MET A 59 8.66 6.29 -7.35
CA MET A 59 7.98 6.55 -8.63
C MET A 59 8.87 7.17 -9.71
N ILE A 60 10.09 7.60 -9.38
CA ILE A 60 11.09 8.08 -10.36
C ILE A 60 12.08 6.95 -10.62
N GLY A 61 12.40 6.68 -11.91
CA GLY A 61 13.41 5.72 -12.34
C GLY A 61 13.11 4.26 -11.96
N PRO A 62 11.89 3.86 -11.89
CA PRO A 62 11.22 2.87 -11.02
C PRO A 62 12.19 2.14 -10.07
N PHE A 63 12.46 2.78 -8.93
CA PHE A 63 13.34 2.29 -7.88
C PHE A 63 12.90 0.90 -7.40
N GLY A 64 13.82 -0.07 -7.45
CA GLY A 64 13.53 -1.48 -7.14
C GLY A 64 12.92 -2.30 -8.28
N TYR A 65 12.70 -1.67 -9.46
CA TYR A 65 12.17 -2.34 -10.66
C TYR A 65 13.00 -2.04 -11.91
N GLY A 66 13.37 -0.81 -12.15
CA GLY A 66 14.15 -0.39 -13.32
C GLY A 66 15.55 0.08 -12.97
N VAL A 67 15.79 0.36 -11.70
CA VAL A 67 17.10 0.62 -11.09
C VAL A 67 17.15 -0.16 -9.78
N ASN A 68 18.36 -0.35 -9.23
CA ASN A 68 18.53 -1.04 -7.94
C ASN A 68 17.72 -0.37 -6.83
N GLY A 69 17.09 -1.20 -6.01
CA GLY A 69 16.23 -0.82 -4.89
C GLY A 69 16.89 -1.02 -3.54
N GLY A 70 16.06 -1.25 -2.52
CA GLY A 70 16.47 -1.24 -1.12
C GLY A 70 16.93 -2.56 -0.54
N TRP A 71 16.87 -3.67 -1.27
CA TRP A 71 17.36 -4.96 -0.76
C TRP A 71 18.87 -5.08 -0.88
N GLU A 72 19.55 -4.00 -0.53
CA GLU A 72 21.01 -3.91 -0.47
C GLU A 72 21.45 -2.89 0.60
N ALA A 73 22.70 -2.99 1.02
CA ALA A 73 23.22 -2.12 2.08
C ALA A 73 23.26 -0.63 1.70
N LYS A 74 23.51 -0.31 0.43
CA LYS A 74 23.56 1.05 -0.11
C LYS A 74 22.96 1.06 -1.50
N ALA A 75 22.13 2.03 -1.79
CA ALA A 75 21.60 2.31 -3.13
C ALA A 75 21.89 3.76 -3.51
N GLU A 76 22.00 4.01 -4.80
CA GLU A 76 22.01 5.35 -5.37
C GLU A 76 20.56 5.78 -5.62
N VAL A 77 20.21 6.97 -5.12
CA VAL A 77 18.85 7.51 -5.17
C VAL A 77 18.89 8.92 -5.65
N ASP A 78 18.03 9.28 -6.61
CA ASP A 78 17.88 10.67 -7.02
C ASP A 78 17.41 11.54 -5.85
N SER A 79 18.03 12.69 -5.65
CA SER A 79 17.69 13.61 -4.56
C SER A 79 16.22 14.06 -4.58
N GLU A 80 15.59 14.08 -5.75
CA GLU A 80 14.17 14.38 -5.91
C GLU A 80 13.24 13.29 -5.35
N GLN A 81 13.73 12.05 -5.16
CA GLN A 81 12.96 10.95 -4.55
C GLN A 81 12.98 10.99 -3.03
N LEU A 82 13.85 11.75 -2.43
CA LEU A 82 14.02 11.76 -0.99
C LEU A 82 12.93 12.55 -0.27
N ILE A 83 12.51 12.03 0.88
CA ILE A 83 11.53 12.63 1.79
C ILE A 83 12.13 12.59 3.19
N PRO A 84 12.18 13.73 3.91
CA PRO A 84 12.72 13.74 5.26
C PRO A 84 11.82 12.92 6.19
N MET A 85 12.44 12.06 7.00
CA MET A 85 11.72 11.34 8.06
C MET A 85 11.42 12.29 9.23
N PRO A 86 10.19 12.33 9.74
CA PRO A 86 9.90 13.01 10.98
C PRO A 86 10.54 12.31 12.18
N GLU A 87 10.75 13.02 13.26
CA GLU A 87 11.15 12.43 14.54
C GLU A 87 10.03 11.51 15.08
N GLY A 88 10.41 10.48 15.84
CA GLY A 88 9.48 9.61 16.54
C GLY A 88 8.98 8.39 15.77
N ILE A 89 9.42 8.19 14.51
CA ILE A 89 9.13 6.97 13.75
C ILE A 89 10.38 6.12 13.53
N SER A 90 10.21 4.81 13.42
CA SER A 90 11.28 3.89 13.07
C SER A 90 11.53 3.87 11.56
N PHE A 91 12.67 3.31 11.13
CA PHE A 91 12.95 3.12 9.69
C PHE A 91 11.99 2.13 9.06
N GLU A 92 11.55 1.11 9.80
CA GLU A 92 10.58 0.12 9.34
C GLU A 92 9.20 0.77 9.08
N GLN A 93 8.77 1.67 9.95
CA GLN A 93 7.56 2.45 9.77
C GLN A 93 7.67 3.40 8.58
N ALA A 94 8.82 4.04 8.41
CA ALA A 94 9.07 4.93 7.28
C ALA A 94 9.14 4.16 5.96
N ALA A 95 9.79 2.98 5.93
CA ALA A 95 9.79 2.11 4.75
C ALA A 95 8.36 1.72 4.35
N ALA A 96 7.54 1.21 5.29
CA ALA A 96 6.15 0.85 5.02
C ALA A 96 5.30 2.05 4.52
N ALA A 97 5.67 3.28 4.89
CA ALA A 97 4.99 4.47 4.40
C ALA A 97 5.24 4.75 2.91
N THR A 98 6.36 4.26 2.33
CA THR A 98 6.78 4.62 0.96
C THR A 98 6.05 3.85 -0.14
N ASP A 99 5.44 2.68 0.16
CA ASP A 99 4.53 2.00 -0.77
C ASP A 99 3.19 1.71 -0.10
N ALA A 100 3.12 0.87 0.93
CA ALA A 100 1.84 0.52 1.54
C ALA A 100 1.08 1.77 2.03
N GLY A 101 1.77 2.70 2.68
CA GLY A 101 1.20 3.98 3.12
C GLY A 101 0.81 4.89 1.97
N MET A 102 1.73 5.12 1.05
CA MET A 102 1.53 5.97 -0.12
C MET A 102 0.37 5.48 -1.01
N THR A 103 0.38 4.20 -1.34
CA THR A 103 -0.62 3.59 -2.22
C THR A 103 -2.00 3.62 -1.57
N SER A 104 -2.09 3.34 -0.26
CA SER A 104 -3.34 3.46 0.48
C SER A 104 -3.85 4.90 0.53
N ALA A 105 -2.99 5.88 0.77
CA ALA A 105 -3.35 7.30 0.76
C ALA A 105 -3.78 7.78 -0.63
N GLY A 106 -3.06 7.35 -1.68
CA GLY A 106 -3.43 7.62 -3.08
C GLY A 106 -4.79 7.04 -3.44
N ALA A 107 -5.10 5.84 -2.97
CA ALA A 107 -6.40 5.21 -3.16
C ALA A 107 -7.52 5.92 -2.40
N VAL A 108 -7.31 6.22 -1.11
CA VAL A 108 -8.33 6.83 -0.24
C VAL A 108 -8.60 8.28 -0.67
N PHE A 109 -7.57 9.12 -0.71
CA PHE A 109 -7.75 10.57 -0.92
C PHE A 109 -7.70 10.96 -2.39
N GLY A 110 -6.83 10.32 -3.18
CA GLY A 110 -6.64 10.66 -4.59
C GLY A 110 -7.78 10.13 -5.46
N LYS A 111 -7.92 8.81 -5.54
CA LYS A 111 -8.89 8.16 -6.43
C LYS A 111 -10.24 7.95 -5.77
N GLY A 112 -10.28 7.57 -4.50
CA GLY A 112 -11.51 7.40 -3.73
C GLY A 112 -12.20 8.72 -3.39
N GLN A 113 -11.42 9.80 -3.26
CA GLN A 113 -11.92 11.13 -2.86
C GLN A 113 -12.75 11.06 -1.57
N VAL A 114 -12.33 10.19 -0.65
CA VAL A 114 -13.00 9.95 0.61
C VAL A 114 -13.07 11.24 1.43
N LYS A 115 -14.20 11.47 2.07
CA LYS A 115 -14.49 12.64 2.92
C LYS A 115 -15.29 12.21 4.14
N ALA A 116 -15.27 13.06 5.17
CA ALA A 116 -16.05 12.86 6.37
C ALA A 116 -17.54 12.59 6.07
N GLY A 117 -18.11 11.61 6.76
CA GLY A 117 -19.48 11.18 6.62
C GLY A 117 -19.79 10.22 5.46
N MET A 118 -18.80 9.92 4.59
CA MET A 118 -18.95 8.88 3.57
C MET A 118 -18.91 7.48 4.20
N LYS A 119 -19.60 6.54 3.58
CA LYS A 119 -19.52 5.10 3.87
C LYS A 119 -18.54 4.44 2.91
N VAL A 120 -17.47 3.90 3.44
CA VAL A 120 -16.34 3.38 2.67
C VAL A 120 -16.13 1.89 2.91
N GLY A 121 -16.27 1.10 1.86
CA GLY A 121 -15.92 -0.32 1.86
C GLY A 121 -14.43 -0.51 1.56
N ILE A 122 -13.79 -1.39 2.32
CA ILE A 122 -12.40 -1.82 2.13
C ILE A 122 -12.41 -3.31 1.89
N ILE A 123 -11.88 -3.78 0.77
CA ILE A 123 -11.73 -5.20 0.49
C ILE A 123 -10.27 -5.60 0.70
N GLY A 124 -10.04 -6.56 1.59
CA GLY A 124 -8.72 -6.99 2.04
C GLY A 124 -8.19 -6.13 3.19
N PHE A 125 -7.75 -6.76 4.28
CA PHE A 125 -7.19 -6.08 5.46
C PHE A 125 -5.72 -6.49 5.70
N GLY A 126 -4.98 -6.66 4.60
CA GLY A 126 -3.53 -6.92 4.60
C GLY A 126 -2.69 -5.65 4.77
N GLY A 127 -1.46 -5.66 4.23
CA GLY A 127 -0.50 -4.57 4.37
C GLY A 127 -1.03 -3.19 3.95
N LEU A 128 -1.79 -3.11 2.85
CA LEU A 128 -2.39 -1.87 2.36
C LEU A 128 -3.73 -1.59 3.03
N GLY A 129 -4.62 -2.58 3.06
CA GLY A 129 -6.00 -2.37 3.48
C GLY A 129 -6.15 -1.92 4.93
N GLN A 130 -5.30 -2.37 5.86
CA GLN A 130 -5.28 -1.89 7.24
C GLN A 130 -4.97 -0.38 7.30
N ILE A 131 -4.01 0.09 6.49
CA ILE A 131 -3.66 1.51 6.43
C ILE A 131 -4.79 2.28 5.76
N GLY A 132 -5.31 1.81 4.63
CA GLY A 132 -6.42 2.45 3.92
C GLY A 132 -7.67 2.59 4.77
N ALA A 133 -8.04 1.54 5.51
CA ALA A 133 -9.16 1.58 6.47
C ALA A 133 -8.94 2.64 7.55
N ARG A 134 -7.74 2.68 8.14
CA ARG A 134 -7.42 3.67 9.18
C ARG A 134 -7.41 5.09 8.62
N LEU A 135 -6.85 5.32 7.43
CA LEU A 135 -6.86 6.64 6.78
C LEU A 135 -8.28 7.12 6.48
N ALA A 136 -9.15 6.24 5.97
CA ALA A 136 -10.56 6.57 5.75
C ALA A 136 -11.29 6.93 7.06
N HIS A 137 -11.02 6.18 8.14
CA HIS A 137 -11.55 6.49 9.47
C HIS A 137 -11.06 7.83 10.01
N LEU A 138 -9.77 8.13 9.89
CA LEU A 138 -9.19 9.41 10.32
C LEU A 138 -9.75 10.61 9.54
N GLU A 139 -10.14 10.41 8.28
CA GLU A 139 -10.86 11.42 7.48
C GLU A 139 -12.32 11.64 7.97
N GLY A 140 -12.83 10.77 8.84
CA GLY A 140 -14.20 10.83 9.38
C GLY A 140 -15.22 10.03 8.57
N ALA A 141 -14.79 9.05 7.79
CA ALA A 141 -15.69 8.13 7.10
C ALA A 141 -16.14 6.98 8.01
N GLU A 142 -17.31 6.41 7.71
CA GLU A 142 -17.77 5.13 8.26
C GLU A 142 -17.13 3.99 7.46
N VAL A 143 -16.28 3.18 8.09
CA VAL A 143 -15.49 2.15 7.40
C VAL A 143 -16.09 0.76 7.55
N TYR A 144 -16.26 0.06 6.44
CA TYR A 144 -16.77 -1.29 6.32
C TYR A 144 -15.66 -2.17 5.74
N VAL A 145 -15.28 -3.25 6.42
CA VAL A 145 -14.15 -4.10 6.00
C VAL A 145 -14.62 -5.47 5.57
N ALA A 146 -14.28 -5.87 4.35
CA ALA A 146 -14.45 -7.24 3.85
C ALA A 146 -13.10 -7.96 3.91
N GLU A 147 -12.99 -8.99 4.75
CA GLU A 147 -11.75 -9.75 4.97
C GLU A 147 -12.07 -11.21 5.28
N ILE A 148 -11.44 -12.13 4.55
CA ILE A 148 -11.67 -13.57 4.69
C ILE A 148 -11.00 -14.17 5.94
N LYS A 149 -9.93 -13.54 6.44
CA LYS A 149 -9.19 -13.96 7.62
C LYS A 149 -9.85 -13.41 8.89
N GLU A 150 -10.61 -14.24 9.58
CA GLU A 150 -11.35 -13.80 10.78
C GLU A 150 -10.42 -13.38 11.94
N GLU A 151 -9.18 -13.86 11.95
CA GLU A 151 -8.18 -13.52 12.97
C GLU A 151 -7.79 -12.04 13.02
N VAL A 152 -8.01 -11.29 11.92
CA VAL A 152 -7.72 -9.84 11.88
C VAL A 152 -8.95 -8.96 12.07
N TRP A 153 -10.15 -9.54 12.25
CA TRP A 153 -11.38 -8.77 12.38
C TRP A 153 -11.44 -7.86 13.61
N ASP A 154 -10.93 -8.35 14.73
CA ASP A 154 -10.89 -7.53 15.95
C ASP A 154 -9.91 -6.35 15.80
N GLN A 155 -8.84 -6.54 15.06
CA GLN A 155 -7.92 -5.46 14.69
C GLN A 155 -8.61 -4.44 13.77
N ALA A 156 -9.40 -4.88 12.78
CA ALA A 156 -10.15 -3.99 11.90
C ALA A 156 -11.15 -3.13 12.70
N LYS A 157 -11.90 -3.75 13.64
CA LYS A 157 -12.83 -3.04 14.54
C LYS A 157 -12.09 -2.05 15.43
N ALA A 158 -10.98 -2.45 16.03
CA ALA A 158 -10.15 -1.56 16.86
C ALA A 158 -9.58 -0.38 16.05
N GLY A 159 -9.30 -0.59 14.76
CA GLY A 159 -8.87 0.43 13.80
C GLY A 159 -9.95 1.41 13.36
N GLY A 160 -11.22 1.19 13.77
CA GLY A 160 -12.35 2.07 13.48
C GLY A 160 -13.37 1.53 12.47
N ALA A 161 -13.27 0.26 12.04
CA ALA A 161 -14.30 -0.33 11.20
C ALA A 161 -15.63 -0.50 11.95
N VAL A 162 -16.71 0.03 11.39
CA VAL A 162 -18.07 -0.07 11.97
C VAL A 162 -18.70 -1.45 11.75
N LYS A 163 -18.32 -2.12 10.64
CA LYS A 163 -18.70 -3.50 10.31
C LYS A 163 -17.54 -4.25 9.69
N VAL A 164 -17.47 -5.55 9.96
CA VAL A 164 -16.51 -6.47 9.31
C VAL A 164 -17.26 -7.72 8.89
N ALA A 165 -17.02 -8.20 7.66
CA ALA A 165 -17.63 -9.39 7.09
C ALA A 165 -16.65 -10.13 6.16
N LYS A 166 -17.02 -11.31 5.64
CA LYS A 166 -16.19 -12.08 4.72
C LYS A 166 -16.19 -11.53 3.29
N SER A 167 -17.33 -11.00 2.85
CA SER A 167 -17.50 -10.43 1.51
C SER A 167 -18.08 -9.04 1.59
N ILE A 168 -17.69 -8.18 0.66
CA ILE A 168 -18.22 -6.83 0.51
C ILE A 168 -19.72 -6.86 0.19
N THR A 169 -20.22 -7.94 -0.40
CA THR A 169 -21.63 -8.13 -0.75
C THR A 169 -22.56 -8.15 0.46
N GLU A 170 -22.03 -8.47 1.65
CA GLU A 170 -22.78 -8.45 2.90
C GLU A 170 -23.18 -7.02 3.33
N PHE A 171 -22.58 -6.01 2.73
CA PHE A 171 -22.85 -4.58 2.97
C PHE A 171 -23.72 -3.94 1.89
N LYS A 172 -24.40 -4.75 1.04
CA LYS A 172 -25.21 -4.24 -0.08
C LYS A 172 -26.27 -3.22 0.37
N ASP A 173 -26.91 -3.47 1.49
CA ASP A 173 -27.97 -2.61 2.04
C ASP A 173 -27.41 -1.39 2.82
N ASP A 174 -26.10 -1.31 3.01
CA ASP A 174 -25.46 -0.19 3.71
C ASP A 174 -25.24 1.04 2.81
N GLU A 175 -25.43 0.93 1.49
CA GLU A 175 -25.32 2.04 0.54
C GLU A 175 -23.93 2.70 0.55
N LEU A 176 -22.88 1.91 0.30
CA LEU A 176 -21.49 2.38 0.32
C LEU A 176 -21.21 3.40 -0.77
N ASP A 177 -20.65 4.56 -0.41
CA ASP A 177 -20.29 5.64 -1.34
C ASP A 177 -19.09 5.26 -2.21
N VAL A 178 -18.09 4.64 -1.59
CA VAL A 178 -16.83 4.24 -2.21
C VAL A 178 -16.47 2.84 -1.73
N ILE A 179 -15.98 1.99 -2.63
CA ILE A 179 -15.36 0.71 -2.28
C ILE A 179 -13.94 0.71 -2.82
N ILE A 180 -12.95 0.42 -1.97
CA ILE A 180 -11.55 0.32 -2.34
C ILE A 180 -11.13 -1.14 -2.25
N ASP A 181 -10.78 -1.72 -3.40
CA ASP A 181 -10.37 -3.12 -3.51
C ASP A 181 -8.83 -3.22 -3.47
N PHE A 182 -8.29 -3.52 -2.28
CA PHE A 182 -6.87 -3.77 -2.08
C PHE A 182 -6.48 -5.24 -2.35
N ALA A 183 -7.44 -6.12 -2.60
CA ALA A 183 -7.20 -7.52 -2.92
C ALA A 183 -7.03 -7.74 -4.43
N GLY A 184 -7.95 -7.24 -5.23
CA GLY A 184 -7.84 -7.24 -6.69
C GLY A 184 -7.86 -8.61 -7.34
N PHE A 185 -8.69 -9.54 -6.84
CA PHE A 185 -8.83 -10.90 -7.41
C PHE A 185 -9.91 -11.00 -8.50
N GLY A 186 -10.20 -9.96 -9.22
CA GLY A 186 -11.23 -9.96 -10.26
C GLY A 186 -12.65 -10.21 -9.73
N SER A 187 -12.88 -11.29 -9.01
CA SER A 187 -14.14 -11.57 -8.32
C SER A 187 -14.46 -10.50 -7.28
N THR A 188 -13.48 -10.07 -6.48
CA THR A 188 -13.65 -9.00 -5.47
C THR A 188 -14.00 -7.68 -6.11
N THR A 189 -13.39 -7.35 -7.24
CA THR A 189 -13.68 -6.15 -8.02
C THR A 189 -15.10 -6.19 -8.59
N ASN A 190 -15.53 -7.34 -9.11
CA ASN A 190 -16.89 -7.52 -9.59
C ASN A 190 -17.93 -7.40 -8.46
N GLU A 191 -17.68 -8.02 -7.31
CA GLU A 191 -18.51 -7.88 -6.12
C GLU A 191 -18.60 -6.42 -5.66
N ALA A 192 -17.51 -5.67 -5.73
CA ALA A 192 -17.51 -4.23 -5.42
C ALA A 192 -18.43 -3.45 -6.35
N VAL A 193 -18.36 -3.70 -7.67
CA VAL A 193 -19.24 -3.05 -8.67
C VAL A 193 -20.71 -3.36 -8.41
N GLN A 194 -21.02 -4.59 -8.02
CA GLN A 194 -22.41 -5.01 -7.70
C GLN A 194 -22.92 -4.47 -6.36
N THR A 195 -22.02 -4.08 -5.45
CA THR A 195 -22.35 -3.72 -4.08
C THR A 195 -22.41 -2.21 -3.85
N VAL A 196 -21.54 -1.45 -4.48
CA VAL A 196 -21.49 0.00 -4.31
C VAL A 196 -22.86 0.63 -4.64
N LYS A 197 -23.21 1.73 -3.97
CA LYS A 197 -24.49 2.41 -4.22
C LYS A 197 -24.61 2.95 -5.65
N PHE A 198 -25.82 3.37 -6.04
CA PHE A 198 -26.04 4.08 -7.29
C PHE A 198 -25.14 5.34 -7.37
N GLN A 199 -24.44 5.51 -8.50
CA GLN A 199 -23.41 6.56 -8.71
C GLN A 199 -22.25 6.51 -7.71
N GLY A 200 -22.00 5.36 -7.13
CA GLY A 200 -20.84 5.15 -6.25
C GLY A 200 -19.57 4.88 -7.05
N ARG A 201 -18.46 4.79 -6.32
CA ARG A 201 -17.13 4.62 -6.91
C ARG A 201 -16.45 3.36 -6.39
N VAL A 202 -15.84 2.61 -7.30
CA VAL A 202 -14.96 1.47 -7.01
C VAL A 202 -13.54 1.85 -7.40
N VAL A 203 -12.60 1.75 -6.45
CA VAL A 203 -11.18 1.99 -6.67
C VAL A 203 -10.45 0.65 -6.62
N LEU A 204 -9.92 0.20 -7.75
CA LEU A 204 -9.11 -1.00 -7.84
C LEU A 204 -7.64 -0.68 -7.61
N VAL A 205 -7.04 -1.32 -6.62
CA VAL A 205 -5.64 -1.14 -6.19
C VAL A 205 -4.88 -2.45 -6.26
N GLY A 206 -5.46 -3.51 -5.72
CA GLY A 206 -4.85 -4.84 -5.67
C GLY A 206 -4.68 -5.43 -7.07
N MET A 207 -3.63 -6.22 -7.24
CA MET A 207 -3.29 -6.91 -8.48
C MET A 207 -3.15 -8.41 -8.21
N GLY A 208 -4.06 -8.96 -7.41
CA GLY A 208 -4.12 -10.39 -7.13
C GLY A 208 -4.37 -11.23 -8.39
N GLU A 209 -5.14 -10.65 -9.34
CA GLU A 209 -5.29 -11.13 -10.71
C GLU A 209 -5.25 -9.94 -11.67
N LEU A 210 -4.63 -10.15 -12.86
CA LEU A 210 -4.43 -9.06 -13.84
C LEU A 210 -5.61 -8.90 -14.79
N GLU A 211 -6.59 -9.81 -14.78
CA GLU A 211 -7.80 -9.76 -15.58
C GLU A 211 -9.05 -9.98 -14.71
N ALA A 212 -10.14 -9.31 -15.03
CA ALA A 212 -11.40 -9.42 -14.33
C ALA A 212 -12.61 -9.47 -15.27
N ASN A 213 -13.59 -10.31 -14.96
CA ASN A 213 -14.91 -10.26 -15.58
C ASN A 213 -15.82 -9.37 -14.75
N ILE A 214 -16.27 -8.26 -15.32
CA ILE A 214 -17.13 -7.29 -14.64
C ILE A 214 -18.57 -7.39 -15.12
N ASP A 215 -19.53 -7.37 -14.19
CA ASP A 215 -20.95 -7.26 -14.48
C ASP A 215 -21.26 -5.88 -15.09
N THR A 216 -21.29 -5.82 -16.42
CA THR A 216 -21.53 -4.57 -17.15
C THR A 216 -22.95 -4.04 -16.96
N ASN A 217 -23.91 -4.91 -16.62
CA ASN A 217 -25.26 -4.46 -16.30
C ASN A 217 -25.28 -3.67 -14.98
N ALA A 218 -24.63 -4.21 -13.93
CA ALA A 218 -24.48 -3.50 -12.66
C ALA A 218 -23.70 -2.19 -12.83
N LEU A 219 -22.61 -2.21 -13.60
CA LEU A 219 -21.79 -1.03 -13.90
C LEU A 219 -22.62 0.08 -14.59
N ILE A 220 -23.35 -0.27 -15.66
CA ILE A 220 -24.10 0.69 -16.47
C ILE A 220 -25.33 1.21 -15.72
N LEU A 221 -26.18 0.32 -15.19
CA LEU A 221 -27.41 0.72 -14.53
C LEU A 221 -27.16 1.36 -13.16
N GLY A 222 -26.10 0.96 -12.47
CA GLY A 222 -25.63 1.60 -11.24
C GLY A 222 -24.92 2.94 -11.50
N GLN A 223 -24.56 3.26 -12.75
CA GLN A 223 -23.72 4.42 -13.11
C GLN A 223 -22.43 4.46 -12.27
N VAL A 224 -21.84 3.28 -12.04
CA VAL A 224 -20.67 3.11 -11.17
C VAL A 224 -19.41 3.63 -11.85
N GLU A 225 -18.61 4.39 -11.12
CA GLU A 225 -17.25 4.74 -11.52
C GLU A 225 -16.27 3.66 -11.10
N LEU A 226 -15.70 2.91 -12.04
CA LEU A 226 -14.59 1.97 -11.79
C LEU A 226 -13.27 2.60 -12.20
N VAL A 227 -12.37 2.84 -11.25
CA VAL A 227 -11.09 3.52 -11.48
C VAL A 227 -9.93 2.74 -10.91
N GLY A 228 -8.79 2.71 -11.62
CA GLY A 228 -7.54 2.15 -11.12
C GLY A 228 -6.76 3.17 -10.26
N SER A 229 -6.03 2.67 -9.27
CA SER A 229 -5.11 3.46 -8.43
C SER A 229 -3.78 2.75 -8.32
N ASN A 230 -2.69 3.45 -8.64
CA ASN A 230 -1.34 2.94 -8.54
C ASN A 230 -0.44 3.96 -7.83
N GLY A 231 0.14 3.57 -6.71
CA GLY A 231 1.02 4.43 -5.93
C GLY A 231 0.35 5.71 -5.43
N GLY A 232 1.16 6.74 -5.29
CA GLY A 232 0.74 8.06 -4.82
C GLY A 232 1.87 9.09 -4.92
N SER A 233 1.70 10.23 -4.28
CA SER A 233 2.66 11.34 -4.30
C SER A 233 3.60 11.32 -3.08
N LYS A 234 4.66 12.14 -3.15
CA LYS A 234 5.55 12.39 -1.99
C LYS A 234 4.79 12.96 -0.80
N GLU A 235 3.78 13.79 -1.06
CA GLU A 235 2.92 14.38 -0.03
C GLU A 235 2.09 13.30 0.68
N ASN A 236 1.69 12.25 -0.03
CA ASN A 236 1.02 11.10 0.58
C ASN A 236 1.95 10.40 1.58
N ILE A 237 3.21 10.14 1.20
CA ILE A 237 4.21 9.54 2.10
C ILE A 237 4.45 10.43 3.32
N ALA A 238 4.70 11.73 3.09
CA ALA A 238 4.96 12.68 4.16
C ALA A 238 3.77 12.79 5.14
N SER A 239 2.54 12.75 4.63
CA SER A 239 1.33 12.78 5.46
C SER A 239 1.17 11.48 6.27
N VAL A 240 1.37 10.32 5.65
CA VAL A 240 1.34 9.02 6.34
C VAL A 240 2.38 8.97 7.45
N MET A 241 3.63 9.37 7.19
CA MET A 241 4.66 9.41 8.21
C MET A 241 4.31 10.35 9.38
N LYS A 242 3.61 11.47 9.11
CA LYS A 242 3.13 12.37 10.17
C LYS A 242 2.07 11.72 11.03
N TRP A 243 1.09 11.01 10.47
CA TRP A 243 0.09 10.28 11.25
C TRP A 243 0.72 9.14 12.06
N ILE A 244 1.76 8.48 11.53
CA ILE A 244 2.52 7.51 12.32
C ILE A 244 3.25 8.20 13.48
N ALA A 245 3.92 9.32 13.23
CA ALA A 245 4.63 10.08 14.26
C ALA A 245 3.72 10.63 15.36
N SER A 246 2.47 10.98 15.02
CA SER A 246 1.46 11.42 16.01
C SER A 246 0.81 10.27 16.80
N GLY A 247 1.03 9.01 16.37
CA GLY A 247 0.37 7.82 16.94
C GLY A 247 -1.08 7.62 16.47
N GLU A 248 -1.57 8.43 15.53
CA GLU A 248 -2.92 8.28 14.97
C GLU A 248 -3.03 7.12 13.99
N LEU A 249 -1.91 6.76 13.34
CA LEU A 249 -1.78 5.60 12.46
C LEU A 249 -0.66 4.69 12.98
N GLU A 250 -1.00 3.48 13.35
CA GLU A 250 -0.04 2.46 13.80
C GLU A 250 -0.12 1.24 12.84
N PRO A 251 0.73 1.20 11.79
CA PRO A 251 0.71 0.09 10.85
C PRO A 251 1.21 -1.18 11.53
N THR A 252 0.51 -2.30 11.31
CA THR A 252 0.98 -3.60 11.76
C THR A 252 2.14 -4.04 10.88
N LEU A 253 3.33 -4.17 11.49
CA LEU A 253 4.55 -4.58 10.82
C LEU A 253 5.02 -5.93 11.34
N SER A 254 5.45 -6.79 10.43
CA SER A 254 6.22 -8.01 10.72
C SER A 254 7.67 -7.73 10.32
N VAL A 255 8.53 -7.50 11.31
CA VAL A 255 9.95 -7.21 11.06
C VAL A 255 10.72 -8.51 10.95
N ILE A 256 11.57 -8.63 9.94
CA ILE A 256 12.45 -9.77 9.68
C ILE A 256 13.89 -9.29 9.49
N ASP A 257 14.85 -10.20 9.59
CA ASP A 257 16.24 -9.91 9.31
C ASP A 257 16.48 -9.84 7.78
N PHE A 258 17.55 -9.18 7.37
CA PHE A 258 17.89 -9.01 5.96
C PHE A 258 18.03 -10.34 5.20
N GLU A 259 18.66 -11.33 5.85
CA GLU A 259 18.88 -12.66 5.31
C GLU A 259 17.57 -13.45 5.10
N GLU A 260 16.50 -13.03 5.75
CA GLU A 260 15.19 -13.68 5.65
C GLU A 260 14.31 -13.11 4.50
N ILE A 261 14.80 -12.16 3.68
CA ILE A 261 14.03 -11.56 2.60
C ILE A 261 13.44 -12.63 1.66
N ALA A 262 14.24 -13.62 1.24
CA ALA A 262 13.77 -14.69 0.36
C ALA A 262 12.62 -15.49 0.99
N GLU A 263 12.74 -15.90 2.26
CA GLU A 263 11.66 -16.56 3.00
C GLU A 263 10.46 -15.61 3.22
N GLY A 264 10.71 -14.31 3.40
CA GLY A 264 9.67 -13.29 3.49
C GLY A 264 8.82 -13.21 2.22
N VAL A 265 9.44 -13.26 1.04
CA VAL A 265 8.74 -13.34 -0.26
C VAL A 265 7.91 -14.63 -0.36
N ASP A 266 8.47 -15.77 0.04
CA ASP A 266 7.74 -17.05 0.06
C ASP A 266 6.55 -17.02 1.03
N ARG A 267 6.67 -16.38 2.19
CA ARG A 267 5.56 -16.16 3.15
C ARG A 267 4.45 -15.29 2.54
N LEU A 268 4.81 -14.22 1.80
CA LEU A 268 3.83 -13.41 1.06
C LEU A 268 3.08 -14.26 0.04
N LYS A 269 3.80 -15.05 -0.76
CA LYS A 269 3.23 -15.95 -1.75
C LYS A 269 2.24 -16.95 -1.14
N ARG A 270 2.56 -17.53 0.02
CA ARG A 270 1.68 -18.47 0.74
C ARG A 270 0.55 -17.77 1.49
N GLY A 271 0.47 -16.44 1.49
CA GLY A 271 -0.52 -15.67 2.23
C GLY A 271 -0.35 -15.74 3.75
N GLU A 272 0.84 -16.06 4.24
CA GLU A 272 1.15 -16.24 5.68
C GLU A 272 1.60 -14.94 6.36
N ALA A 273 1.78 -13.87 5.59
CA ALA A 273 2.15 -12.57 6.15
C ALA A 273 0.97 -11.91 6.85
N THR A 274 1.21 -11.34 8.02
CA THR A 274 0.28 -10.49 8.75
C THR A 274 0.78 -9.04 8.72
N GLY A 275 -0.06 -8.11 8.29
CA GLY A 275 0.33 -6.71 8.13
C GLY A 275 1.32 -6.51 6.98
N ARG A 276 2.36 -5.67 7.20
CA ARG A 276 3.41 -5.43 6.22
C ARG A 276 4.72 -6.07 6.68
N LEU A 277 5.34 -6.88 5.81
CA LEU A 277 6.69 -7.39 6.04
C LEU A 277 7.72 -6.30 5.77
N VAL A 278 8.68 -6.14 6.69
CA VAL A 278 9.78 -5.19 6.54
C VAL A 278 11.07 -5.83 7.03
N ALA A 279 12.08 -5.87 6.17
CA ALA A 279 13.40 -6.33 6.51
C ALA A 279 14.25 -5.21 7.14
N LYS A 280 14.96 -5.49 8.22
CA LYS A 280 16.07 -4.69 8.71
C LYS A 280 17.28 -4.92 7.82
N VAL A 281 17.81 -3.85 7.20
CA VAL A 281 18.96 -3.94 6.29
C VAL A 281 20.26 -3.68 7.01
N ALA A 282 20.27 -2.87 8.06
CA ALA A 282 21.43 -2.60 8.92
C ALA A 282 20.99 -2.42 10.38
N ASP A 283 21.94 -2.68 11.29
CA ASP A 283 21.79 -2.45 12.75
C ASP A 283 21.90 -0.96 13.13
#